data_861caae99e6696f3546b8bbf30cc5382
#
_entry.id   861caae99e6696f3546b8bbf30cc5382
#
_cell.length_a   1.000
_cell.length_b   1.000
_cell.length_c   1.000
_cell.angle_alpha   90.00
_cell.angle_beta   90.00
_cell.angle_gamma   90.00
#
_symmetry.space_group_name_H-M   'P 1'
#
loop_
_entity.id
_entity.type
_entity.pdbx_description
1 polymer ?
#
loop_
_entity_poly.entity_id
_entity_poly.type
_entity_poly.pdbx_seq_one_letter_code
_entity_poly.pdbx_strand_id
1 'polypeptide(L)'
;MFYIEKNDKPNWLIKKANIIKVEDNTIILPIYEKIKPKGIEKLAKKTNKIIRKNSNSVKAVVSKEIQKEKQYINLLNTYGIEIADGKWLFEILIPDVVQKIVEQQKIEKVNISILINDLTEIELENIKELANKYQNINIVTNHIEKFTRLQKAMLENGIIITITNNKKKSLMKSQIIINVDFPKELIDRYRINEYATIINIKEKLKIKQKRFEGRIINDYEIKLKNNYFGEKIVDRQYYCKDLYESELHKKTPYKELRKKIKKEIADIIIIPT
;
A
#
# COMPACT_ATOMS: atom_id res chain seq x y z
N MET A 1 16.46 8.30 -9.39
CA MET A 1 15.89 7.21 -8.55
C MET A 1 16.94 6.13 -8.38
N PHE A 2 17.01 5.52 -7.20
CA PHE A 2 17.96 4.45 -6.90
C PHE A 2 17.26 3.10 -6.72
N TYR A 3 17.98 2.05 -7.09
CA TYR A 3 17.62 0.66 -6.84
C TYR A 3 18.52 0.11 -5.74
N ILE A 4 17.98 -0.64 -4.79
CA ILE A 4 18.75 -1.20 -3.67
C ILE A 4 18.58 -2.72 -3.66
N GLU A 5 19.69 -3.42 -3.83
CA GLU A 5 19.74 -4.86 -3.96
C GLU A 5 20.65 -5.49 -2.91
N LYS A 6 20.45 -6.77 -2.67
CA LYS A 6 21.32 -7.57 -1.84
C LYS A 6 22.42 -8.20 -2.69
N ASN A 7 23.64 -8.23 -2.18
CA ASN A 7 24.70 -9.01 -2.76
C ASN A 7 24.50 -10.49 -2.42
N ASP A 8 24.31 -11.34 -3.42
CA ASP A 8 24.02 -12.77 -3.21
C ASP A 8 25.20 -13.52 -2.61
N LYS A 9 26.43 -13.14 -2.95
CA LYS A 9 27.65 -13.84 -2.54
C LYS A 9 28.74 -12.87 -2.08
N PRO A 10 28.50 -12.09 -1.01
CA PRO A 10 29.53 -11.19 -0.50
C PRO A 10 30.67 -12.00 0.10
N ASN A 11 31.91 -11.72 -0.33
CA ASN A 11 33.11 -12.34 0.27
C ASN A 11 33.32 -11.83 1.71
N TRP A 12 34.22 -12.47 2.47
CA TRP A 12 34.42 -12.14 3.88
C TRP A 12 34.92 -10.70 4.12
N LEU A 13 35.73 -10.15 3.22
CA LEU A 13 36.23 -8.77 3.29
C LEU A 13 35.09 -7.77 3.11
N ILE A 14 34.21 -7.99 2.13
CA ILE A 14 33.05 -7.17 1.86
C ILE A 14 32.11 -7.17 3.07
N LYS A 15 31.86 -8.35 3.68
CA LYS A 15 31.07 -8.49 4.91
C LYS A 15 31.70 -7.72 6.07
N LYS A 16 32.99 -7.95 6.36
CA LYS A 16 33.69 -7.35 7.48
C LYS A 16 33.76 -5.82 7.39
N ALA A 17 34.03 -5.27 6.21
CA ALA A 17 34.17 -3.85 5.98
C ALA A 17 32.84 -3.13 5.63
N ASN A 18 31.73 -3.86 5.48
CA ASN A 18 30.46 -3.33 4.99
C ASN A 18 30.63 -2.50 3.71
N ILE A 19 31.30 -3.08 2.71
CA ILE A 19 31.58 -2.42 1.44
C ILE A 19 30.29 -2.46 0.60
N ILE A 20 29.82 -1.29 0.22
CA ILE A 20 28.69 -1.11 -0.69
C ILE A 20 29.26 -0.98 -2.11
N LYS A 21 28.74 -1.76 -3.05
CA LYS A 21 29.00 -1.59 -4.47
C LYS A 21 27.93 -0.71 -5.07
N VAL A 22 28.31 0.19 -5.95
CA VAL A 22 27.38 1.07 -6.68
C VAL A 22 27.64 0.87 -8.17
N GLU A 23 26.61 0.49 -8.89
CA GLU A 23 26.62 0.32 -10.33
C GLU A 23 25.52 1.19 -10.90
N ASP A 24 25.86 2.23 -11.63
CA ASP A 24 24.92 3.26 -12.12
C ASP A 24 24.03 3.78 -10.98
N ASN A 25 22.74 3.45 -11.02
CA ASN A 25 21.76 3.81 -10.00
C ASN A 25 21.43 2.64 -9.05
N THR A 26 22.17 1.53 -9.09
CA THR A 26 21.94 0.36 -8.26
C THR A 26 22.96 0.30 -7.11
N ILE A 27 22.46 0.21 -5.90
CA ILE A 27 23.24 0.09 -4.65
C ILE A 27 23.16 -1.35 -4.18
N ILE A 28 24.29 -2.05 -4.22
CA ILE A 28 24.37 -3.47 -3.86
C ILE A 28 24.91 -3.60 -2.45
N LEU A 29 24.11 -4.14 -1.54
CA LEU A 29 24.37 -4.21 -0.11
C LEU A 29 24.92 -5.58 0.32
N PRO A 30 25.96 -5.63 1.15
CA PRO A 30 26.51 -6.87 1.71
C PRO A 30 25.70 -7.35 2.94
N ILE A 31 24.38 -7.43 2.83
CA ILE A 31 23.52 -7.91 3.92
C ILE A 31 23.56 -9.44 3.96
N TYR A 32 23.74 -10.00 5.16
CA TYR A 32 23.82 -11.43 5.44
C TYR A 32 23.10 -11.77 6.75
N GLU A 33 22.69 -13.02 6.93
CA GLU A 33 21.78 -13.46 8.02
C GLU A 33 22.22 -13.10 9.45
N LYS A 34 23.54 -12.98 9.69
CA LYS A 34 24.11 -12.69 11.01
C LYS A 34 24.63 -11.26 11.15
N ILE A 35 24.16 -10.32 10.32
CA ILE A 35 24.59 -8.93 10.44
C ILE A 35 24.06 -8.32 11.74
N LYS A 36 24.96 -7.68 12.50
CA LYS A 36 24.59 -7.02 13.76
C LYS A 36 23.84 -5.71 13.50
N PRO A 37 22.93 -5.26 14.41
CA PRO A 37 22.20 -3.99 14.26
C PRO A 37 23.08 -2.78 13.95
N LYS A 38 24.26 -2.66 14.60
CA LYS A 38 25.26 -1.63 14.28
C LYS A 38 25.79 -1.70 12.84
N GLY A 39 25.85 -2.90 12.25
CA GLY A 39 26.23 -3.09 10.85
C GLY A 39 25.15 -2.57 9.91
N ILE A 40 23.88 -2.89 10.19
CA ILE A 40 22.73 -2.37 9.44
C ILE A 40 22.69 -0.85 9.49
N GLU A 41 22.89 -0.24 10.66
CA GLU A 41 22.94 1.21 10.81
C GLU A 41 24.04 1.86 9.97
N LYS A 42 25.25 1.26 9.98
CA LYS A 42 26.38 1.74 9.14
C LYS A 42 26.04 1.66 7.66
N LEU A 43 25.40 0.57 7.21
CA LEU A 43 24.97 0.43 5.82
C LEU A 43 23.93 1.49 5.46
N ALA A 44 22.89 1.68 6.28
CA ALA A 44 21.88 2.70 6.04
C ALA A 44 22.47 4.12 5.97
N LYS A 45 23.40 4.48 6.87
CA LYS A 45 24.13 5.77 6.82
C LYS A 45 24.95 5.92 5.53
N LYS A 46 25.65 4.86 5.09
CA LYS A 46 26.41 4.89 3.83
C LYS A 46 25.48 5.03 2.62
N THR A 47 24.39 4.29 2.58
CA THR A 47 23.38 4.38 1.51
C THR A 47 22.81 5.79 1.41
N ASN A 48 22.42 6.38 2.54
CA ASN A 48 21.92 7.75 2.57
C ASN A 48 22.95 8.75 1.99
N LYS A 49 24.23 8.62 2.35
CA LYS A 49 25.30 9.48 1.80
C LYS A 49 25.43 9.30 0.28
N ILE A 50 25.37 8.06 -0.23
CA ILE A 50 25.47 7.75 -1.67
C ILE A 50 24.30 8.40 -2.41
N ILE A 51 23.08 8.20 -1.95
CA ILE A 51 21.88 8.74 -2.59
C ILE A 51 21.93 10.27 -2.64
N ARG A 52 22.22 10.92 -1.51
CA ARG A 52 22.28 12.39 -1.43
C ARG A 52 23.41 13.01 -2.24
N LYS A 53 24.53 12.31 -2.41
CA LYS A 53 25.65 12.79 -3.22
C LYS A 53 25.36 12.74 -4.72
N ASN A 54 24.59 11.74 -5.16
CA ASN A 54 24.42 11.43 -6.57
C ASN A 54 23.05 11.85 -7.14
N SER A 55 22.13 12.35 -6.30
CA SER A 55 20.81 12.77 -6.79
C SER A 55 20.16 13.80 -5.88
N ASN A 56 19.42 14.71 -6.50
CA ASN A 56 18.49 15.61 -5.79
C ASN A 56 17.19 14.87 -5.40
N SER A 57 16.93 13.69 -5.98
CA SER A 57 15.80 12.84 -5.64
C SER A 57 16.18 11.85 -4.56
N VAL A 58 15.45 11.87 -3.46
CA VAL A 58 15.63 10.96 -2.32
C VAL A 58 14.69 9.74 -2.41
N LYS A 59 14.31 9.33 -3.64
CA LYS A 59 13.48 8.15 -3.89
C LYS A 59 14.33 6.91 -4.16
N ALA A 60 13.92 5.76 -3.60
CA ALA A 60 14.53 4.47 -3.86
C ALA A 60 13.48 3.35 -3.95
N VAL A 61 13.80 2.31 -4.75
CA VAL A 61 13.08 1.04 -4.78
C VAL A 61 14.01 -0.02 -4.20
N VAL A 62 13.47 -0.89 -3.36
CA VAL A 62 14.25 -1.94 -2.71
C VAL A 62 13.86 -3.31 -3.23
N SER A 63 14.83 -4.21 -3.39
CA SER A 63 14.55 -5.59 -3.82
C SER A 63 13.71 -6.35 -2.78
N LYS A 64 13.03 -7.41 -3.22
CA LYS A 64 12.20 -8.29 -2.36
C LYS A 64 12.95 -8.81 -1.14
N GLU A 65 14.26 -9.07 -1.28
CA GLU A 65 15.08 -9.53 -0.18
C GLU A 65 15.37 -8.42 0.82
N ILE A 66 15.67 -7.20 0.35
CA ILE A 66 15.92 -6.05 1.21
C ILE A 66 14.65 -5.61 1.95
N GLN A 67 13.46 -5.81 1.36
CA GLN A 67 12.19 -5.52 2.06
C GLN A 67 11.99 -6.34 3.34
N LYS A 68 12.64 -7.50 3.46
CA LYS A 68 12.62 -8.31 4.69
C LYS A 68 13.40 -7.67 5.83
N GLU A 69 14.35 -6.81 5.52
CA GLU A 69 15.23 -6.11 6.47
C GLU A 69 14.56 -4.85 7.02
N LYS A 70 13.50 -5.02 7.82
CA LYS A 70 12.67 -3.92 8.35
C LYS A 70 13.48 -2.84 9.06
N GLN A 71 14.51 -3.22 9.82
CA GLN A 71 15.36 -2.25 10.52
C GLN A 71 16.09 -1.34 9.53
N TYR A 72 16.59 -1.89 8.43
CA TYR A 72 17.26 -1.11 7.39
C TYR A 72 16.29 -0.13 6.71
N ILE A 73 15.11 -0.60 6.33
CA ILE A 73 14.06 0.21 5.72
C ILE A 73 13.65 1.37 6.64
N ASN A 74 13.40 1.08 7.92
CA ASN A 74 13.03 2.11 8.90
C ASN A 74 14.11 3.18 9.04
N LEU A 75 15.39 2.78 9.05
CA LEU A 75 16.51 3.73 9.10
C LEU A 75 16.59 4.60 7.84
N LEU A 76 16.36 4.05 6.64
CA LEU A 76 16.32 4.85 5.41
C LEU A 76 15.18 5.88 5.46
N ASN A 77 13.99 5.47 5.91
CA ASN A 77 12.85 6.38 6.09
C ASN A 77 13.18 7.48 7.12
N THR A 78 13.83 7.14 8.23
CA THR A 78 14.30 8.14 9.24
C THR A 78 15.30 9.13 8.64
N TYR A 79 16.11 8.72 7.67
CA TYR A 79 17.01 9.62 6.93
C TYR A 79 16.31 10.40 5.82
N GLY A 80 14.99 10.28 5.68
CA GLY A 80 14.18 10.99 4.69
C GLY A 80 14.31 10.43 3.27
N ILE A 81 14.72 9.16 3.13
CA ILE A 81 14.69 8.46 1.84
C ILE A 81 13.29 7.87 1.67
N GLU A 82 12.60 8.26 0.62
CA GLU A 82 11.29 7.75 0.27
C GLU A 82 11.43 6.38 -0.43
N ILE A 83 10.96 5.33 0.23
CA ILE A 83 10.93 3.99 -0.35
C ILE A 83 9.58 3.78 -1.04
N ALA A 84 9.62 3.47 -2.34
CA ALA A 84 8.44 3.01 -3.06
C ALA A 84 8.16 1.56 -2.65
N ASP A 85 7.04 1.35 -1.95
CA ASP A 85 6.63 0.05 -1.38
C ASP A 85 5.24 -0.40 -1.85
N GLY A 86 4.70 0.25 -2.86
CA GLY A 86 3.41 -0.04 -3.46
C GLY A 86 2.19 0.40 -2.63
N LYS A 87 2.37 0.96 -1.42
CA LYS A 87 1.23 1.29 -0.55
C LYS A 87 0.46 2.49 -1.04
N TRP A 88 1.16 3.54 -1.49
CA TRP A 88 0.50 4.71 -2.03
C TRP A 88 -0.26 4.39 -3.33
N LEU A 89 0.30 3.53 -4.18
CA LEU A 89 -0.40 3.02 -5.35
C LEU A 89 -1.63 2.18 -4.93
N PHE A 90 -1.53 1.39 -3.86
CA PHE A 90 -2.66 0.61 -3.35
C PHE A 90 -3.83 1.50 -2.93
N GLU A 91 -3.55 2.62 -2.25
CA GLU A 91 -4.57 3.61 -1.89
C GLU A 91 -5.33 4.09 -3.14
N ILE A 92 -4.60 4.43 -4.22
CA ILE A 92 -5.21 4.90 -5.47
C ILE A 92 -6.03 3.80 -6.16
N LEU A 93 -5.64 2.53 -6.03
CA LEU A 93 -6.27 1.38 -6.68
C LEU A 93 -7.49 0.81 -5.92
N ILE A 94 -7.84 1.36 -4.75
CA ILE A 94 -8.95 0.85 -3.93
C ILE A 94 -10.24 0.64 -4.74
N PRO A 95 -10.72 1.58 -5.58
CA PRO A 95 -11.94 1.35 -6.35
C PRO A 95 -11.86 0.17 -7.32
N ASP A 96 -10.69 -0.05 -7.94
CA ASP A 96 -10.48 -1.17 -8.87
C ASP A 96 -10.40 -2.51 -8.11
N VAL A 97 -9.74 -2.52 -6.95
CA VAL A 97 -9.66 -3.69 -6.06
C VAL A 97 -11.05 -4.09 -5.59
N VAL A 98 -11.86 -3.12 -5.14
CA VAL A 98 -13.26 -3.36 -4.74
C VAL A 98 -14.06 -3.92 -5.92
N GLN A 99 -13.93 -3.34 -7.10
CA GLN A 99 -14.61 -3.82 -8.31
C GLN A 99 -14.26 -5.28 -8.59
N LYS A 100 -12.95 -5.61 -8.58
CA LYS A 100 -12.49 -6.97 -8.82
C LYS A 100 -13.01 -7.97 -7.79
N ILE A 101 -13.09 -7.59 -6.51
CA ILE A 101 -13.66 -8.43 -5.45
C ILE A 101 -15.14 -8.70 -5.71
N VAL A 102 -15.91 -7.65 -6.02
CA VAL A 102 -17.35 -7.76 -6.31
C VAL A 102 -17.61 -8.70 -7.49
N GLU A 103 -16.83 -8.56 -8.56
CA GLU A 103 -16.92 -9.40 -9.75
C GLU A 103 -16.55 -10.86 -9.45
N GLN A 104 -15.47 -11.10 -8.72
CA GLN A 104 -15.03 -12.45 -8.34
C GLN A 104 -16.00 -13.17 -7.41
N GLN A 105 -16.61 -12.44 -6.48
CA GLN A 105 -17.53 -12.99 -5.48
C GLN A 105 -19.00 -12.97 -5.95
N LYS A 106 -19.30 -12.38 -7.10
CA LYS A 106 -20.65 -12.23 -7.66
C LYS A 106 -21.65 -11.62 -6.65
N ILE A 107 -21.21 -10.56 -5.95
CA ILE A 107 -22.02 -9.90 -4.93
C ILE A 107 -23.05 -8.99 -5.61
N GLU A 108 -24.33 -9.32 -5.52
CA GLU A 108 -25.41 -8.53 -6.14
C GLU A 108 -25.69 -7.21 -5.40
N LYS A 109 -25.74 -7.25 -4.06
CA LYS A 109 -25.95 -6.08 -3.20
C LYS A 109 -24.74 -5.88 -2.31
N VAL A 110 -23.91 -4.91 -2.67
CA VAL A 110 -22.66 -4.63 -1.97
C VAL A 110 -22.89 -3.60 -0.87
N ASN A 111 -22.63 -3.96 0.39
CA ASN A 111 -22.52 -3.01 1.49
C ASN A 111 -21.03 -2.81 1.81
N ILE A 112 -20.55 -1.61 1.64
CA ILE A 112 -19.14 -1.24 1.88
C ILE A 112 -19.06 -0.39 3.13
N SER A 113 -18.20 -0.75 4.07
CA SER A 113 -17.80 0.13 5.17
C SER A 113 -16.37 0.59 4.98
N ILE A 114 -16.16 1.90 5.04
CA ILE A 114 -14.85 2.55 4.95
C ILE A 114 -14.48 3.05 6.35
N LEU A 115 -13.46 2.45 6.96
CA LEU A 115 -12.95 2.81 8.28
C LEU A 115 -11.89 3.89 8.11
N ILE A 116 -12.25 5.13 8.44
CA ILE A 116 -11.41 6.29 8.15
C ILE A 116 -11.61 7.41 9.17
N ASN A 117 -10.53 8.00 9.67
CA ASN A 117 -10.55 9.15 10.57
C ASN A 117 -10.01 10.43 9.92
N ASP A 118 -9.05 10.29 9.00
CA ASP A 118 -8.45 11.39 8.28
C ASP A 118 -8.73 11.27 6.78
N LEU A 119 -9.07 12.41 6.16
CA LEU A 119 -9.48 12.50 4.77
C LEU A 119 -8.40 13.22 3.97
N THR A 120 -7.69 12.49 3.12
CA THR A 120 -6.79 13.06 2.11
C THR A 120 -7.53 13.23 0.77
N GLU A 121 -6.87 13.82 -0.22
CA GLU A 121 -7.44 13.96 -1.57
C GLU A 121 -7.73 12.59 -2.20
N ILE A 122 -6.84 11.61 -2.00
CA ILE A 122 -6.99 10.26 -2.56
C ILE A 122 -8.22 9.57 -1.96
N GLU A 123 -8.36 9.58 -0.64
CA GLU A 123 -9.51 8.96 0.02
C GLU A 123 -10.82 9.64 -0.37
N LEU A 124 -10.82 10.97 -0.47
CA LEU A 124 -11.98 11.74 -0.93
C LEU A 124 -12.43 11.28 -2.32
N GLU A 125 -11.51 11.21 -3.27
CA GLU A 125 -11.82 10.82 -4.64
C GLU A 125 -12.18 9.32 -4.74
N ASN A 126 -11.53 8.44 -3.96
CA ASN A 126 -11.92 7.04 -3.85
C ASN A 126 -13.35 6.88 -3.31
N ILE A 127 -13.72 7.62 -2.25
CA ILE A 127 -15.09 7.59 -1.70
C ILE A 127 -16.09 8.02 -2.77
N LYS A 128 -15.79 9.08 -3.53
CA LYS A 128 -16.65 9.54 -4.63
C LYS A 128 -16.79 8.48 -5.72
N GLU A 129 -15.68 7.88 -6.18
CA GLU A 129 -15.70 6.85 -7.22
C GLU A 129 -16.51 5.62 -6.76
N LEU A 130 -16.33 5.17 -5.51
CA LEU A 130 -17.08 4.06 -4.93
C LEU A 130 -18.57 4.39 -4.77
N ALA A 131 -18.90 5.57 -4.27
CA ALA A 131 -20.29 5.97 -4.03
C ALA A 131 -21.07 6.25 -5.32
N ASN A 132 -20.41 6.63 -6.40
CA ASN A 132 -21.01 6.67 -7.74
C ASN A 132 -21.35 5.28 -8.29
N LYS A 133 -20.64 4.24 -7.86
CA LYS A 133 -20.79 2.88 -8.37
C LYS A 133 -21.67 2.00 -7.49
N TYR A 134 -21.62 2.19 -6.17
CA TYR A 134 -22.27 1.35 -5.17
C TYR A 134 -23.19 2.17 -4.28
N GLN A 135 -24.43 1.71 -4.10
CA GLN A 135 -25.48 2.46 -3.36
C GLN A 135 -25.28 2.49 -1.84
N ASN A 136 -24.64 1.46 -1.26
CA ASN A 136 -24.57 1.29 0.20
C ASN A 136 -23.16 1.53 0.71
N ILE A 137 -22.77 2.80 0.81
CA ILE A 137 -21.47 3.22 1.35
C ILE A 137 -21.65 3.77 2.77
N ASN A 138 -20.95 3.17 3.73
CA ASN A 138 -20.92 3.62 5.12
C ASN A 138 -19.51 4.10 5.46
N ILE A 139 -19.36 5.35 5.80
CA ILE A 139 -18.12 5.91 6.37
C ILE A 139 -18.18 5.73 7.88
N VAL A 140 -17.28 4.94 8.40
CA VAL A 140 -17.15 4.66 9.83
C VAL A 140 -15.97 5.45 10.37
N THR A 141 -16.25 6.40 11.25
CA THR A 141 -15.24 7.35 11.74
C THR A 141 -15.44 7.67 13.22
N ASN A 142 -14.37 8.09 13.89
CA ASN A 142 -14.45 8.70 15.22
C ASN A 142 -14.76 10.21 15.13
N HIS A 143 -14.68 10.82 13.94
CA HIS A 143 -14.74 12.26 13.71
C HIS A 143 -15.87 12.62 12.74
N ILE A 144 -17.14 12.38 13.12
CA ILE A 144 -18.33 12.58 12.27
C ILE A 144 -18.34 13.98 11.64
N GLU A 145 -18.03 15.02 12.40
CA GLU A 145 -18.08 16.42 11.95
C GLU A 145 -17.18 16.70 10.75
N LYS A 146 -15.99 16.07 10.70
CA LYS A 146 -15.07 16.20 9.54
C LYS A 146 -15.72 15.76 8.24
N PHE A 147 -16.58 14.75 8.29
CA PHE A 147 -17.20 14.13 7.11
C PHE A 147 -18.58 14.71 6.76
N THR A 148 -19.16 15.54 7.62
CA THR A 148 -20.49 16.15 7.39
C THR A 148 -20.51 17.01 6.12
N ARG A 149 -19.42 17.74 5.85
CA ARG A 149 -19.31 18.56 4.63
C ARG A 149 -19.26 17.66 3.38
N LEU A 150 -18.52 16.56 3.43
CA LEU A 150 -18.48 15.57 2.35
C LEU A 150 -19.87 15.00 2.10
N GLN A 151 -20.61 14.61 3.16
CA GLN A 151 -21.95 14.07 3.03
C GLN A 151 -22.91 15.05 2.33
N LYS A 152 -22.87 16.32 2.73
CA LYS A 152 -23.68 17.36 2.09
C LYS A 152 -23.34 17.54 0.61
N ALA A 153 -22.05 17.67 0.29
CA ALA A 153 -21.60 17.83 -1.08
C ALA A 153 -21.95 16.60 -1.97
N MET A 154 -21.91 15.38 -1.41
CA MET A 154 -22.32 14.18 -2.12
C MET A 154 -23.84 14.16 -2.35
N LEU A 155 -24.63 14.55 -1.33
CA LEU A 155 -26.09 14.61 -1.43
C LEU A 155 -26.55 15.64 -2.47
N GLU A 156 -25.90 16.80 -2.57
CA GLU A 156 -26.16 17.81 -3.61
C GLU A 156 -25.96 17.24 -5.03
N ASN A 157 -25.10 16.25 -5.18
CA ASN A 157 -24.90 15.51 -6.43
C ASN A 157 -25.77 14.24 -6.55
N GLY A 158 -26.79 14.08 -5.71
CA GLY A 158 -27.67 12.92 -5.72
C GLY A 158 -27.06 11.61 -5.18
N ILE A 159 -25.92 11.69 -4.52
CA ILE A 159 -25.19 10.52 -3.98
C ILE A 159 -25.40 10.44 -2.48
N ILE A 160 -25.94 9.31 -2.01
CA ILE A 160 -26.21 9.09 -0.59
C ILE A 160 -25.11 8.24 0.03
N ILE A 161 -24.43 8.81 1.02
CA ILE A 161 -23.48 8.09 1.90
C ILE A 161 -23.94 8.19 3.35
N THR A 162 -23.68 7.15 4.13
CA THR A 162 -23.96 7.13 5.57
C THR A 162 -22.67 7.41 6.34
N ILE A 163 -22.72 8.35 7.30
CA ILE A 163 -21.61 8.59 8.21
C ILE A 163 -22.02 8.15 9.61
N THR A 164 -21.18 7.36 10.27
CA THR A 164 -21.49 6.79 11.57
C THR A 164 -20.24 6.49 12.41
N ASN A 165 -20.39 6.53 13.71
CA ASN A 165 -19.40 6.01 14.66
C ASN A 165 -19.75 4.59 15.17
N ASN A 166 -20.86 4.02 14.72
CA ASN A 166 -21.32 2.69 15.14
C ASN A 166 -20.56 1.58 14.42
N LYS A 167 -19.33 1.32 14.88
CA LYS A 167 -18.44 0.31 14.35
C LYS A 167 -19.07 -1.09 14.34
N LYS A 168 -19.73 -1.46 15.45
CA LYS A 168 -20.34 -2.79 15.62
C LYS A 168 -21.36 -3.08 14.53
N LYS A 169 -22.32 -2.17 14.32
CA LYS A 169 -23.39 -2.36 13.32
C LYS A 169 -22.82 -2.38 11.89
N SER A 170 -21.89 -1.49 11.59
CA SER A 170 -21.30 -1.36 10.26
C SER A 170 -20.46 -2.60 9.90
N LEU A 171 -19.56 -3.03 10.78
CA LEU A 171 -18.69 -4.18 10.52
C LEU A 171 -19.47 -5.50 10.38
N MET A 172 -20.58 -5.66 11.13
CA MET A 172 -21.42 -6.84 11.03
C MET A 172 -22.28 -6.91 9.74
N LYS A 173 -22.57 -5.77 9.12
CA LYS A 173 -23.46 -5.72 7.94
C LYS A 173 -22.73 -5.64 6.62
N SER A 174 -21.43 -5.36 6.61
CA SER A 174 -20.68 -5.13 5.40
C SER A 174 -20.09 -6.40 4.81
N GLN A 175 -20.22 -6.56 3.51
CA GLN A 175 -19.53 -7.59 2.73
C GLN A 175 -18.10 -7.17 2.41
N ILE A 176 -17.86 -5.85 2.24
CA ILE A 176 -16.53 -5.31 2.00
C ILE A 176 -16.24 -4.25 3.07
N ILE A 177 -15.08 -4.37 3.69
CA ILE A 177 -14.58 -3.45 4.71
C ILE A 177 -13.24 -2.91 4.20
N ILE A 178 -13.14 -1.60 4.03
CA ILE A 178 -11.92 -0.92 3.65
C ILE A 178 -11.35 -0.25 4.89
N ASN A 179 -10.22 -0.75 5.38
CA ASN A 179 -9.52 -0.15 6.49
C ASN A 179 -8.45 0.80 5.99
N VAL A 180 -8.69 2.09 6.13
CA VAL A 180 -7.76 3.14 5.74
C VAL A 180 -6.77 3.43 6.87
N ASP A 181 -7.26 3.74 8.07
CA ASP A 181 -6.41 4.24 9.16
C ASP A 181 -6.75 3.73 10.57
N PHE A 182 -7.72 2.81 10.70
CA PHE A 182 -8.05 2.25 12.01
C PHE A 182 -6.99 1.24 12.44
N PRO A 183 -6.55 1.29 13.71
CA PRO A 183 -5.60 0.33 14.25
C PRO A 183 -6.22 -1.08 14.32
N LYS A 184 -5.38 -2.09 14.08
CA LYS A 184 -5.80 -3.51 14.06
C LYS A 184 -6.47 -3.95 15.38
N GLU A 185 -5.99 -3.44 16.51
CA GLU A 185 -6.52 -3.75 17.83
C GLU A 185 -7.98 -3.30 17.99
N LEU A 186 -8.35 -2.21 17.31
CA LEU A 186 -9.71 -1.69 17.33
C LEU A 186 -10.62 -2.55 16.46
N ILE A 187 -10.15 -2.99 15.30
CA ILE A 187 -10.92 -3.84 14.39
C ILE A 187 -11.19 -5.19 15.04
N ASP A 188 -10.19 -5.81 15.68
CA ASP A 188 -10.31 -7.13 16.30
C ASP A 188 -11.25 -7.16 17.54
N ARG A 189 -11.55 -5.98 18.12
CA ARG A 189 -12.50 -5.84 19.25
C ARG A 189 -13.97 -5.97 18.84
N TYR A 190 -14.30 -5.70 17.58
CA TYR A 190 -15.68 -5.72 17.12
C TYR A 190 -15.98 -7.00 16.34
N ARG A 191 -17.20 -7.53 16.54
CA ARG A 191 -17.67 -8.62 15.69
C ARG A 191 -17.79 -8.13 14.24
N ILE A 192 -17.18 -8.87 13.34
CA ILE A 192 -17.15 -8.61 11.91
C ILE A 192 -18.11 -9.61 11.23
N ASN A 193 -18.63 -9.25 10.06
CA ASN A 193 -19.35 -10.20 9.21
C ASN A 193 -18.42 -11.39 8.90
N GLU A 194 -18.91 -12.59 9.15
CA GLU A 194 -18.12 -13.84 9.07
C GLU A 194 -17.49 -14.05 7.68
N TYR A 195 -18.15 -13.59 6.63
CA TYR A 195 -17.70 -13.74 5.23
C TYR A 195 -17.20 -12.44 4.59
N ALA A 196 -16.97 -11.38 5.37
CA ALA A 196 -16.53 -10.13 4.81
C ALA A 196 -15.14 -10.22 4.17
N THR A 197 -14.93 -9.47 3.11
CA THR A 197 -13.60 -9.19 2.59
C THR A 197 -13.08 -7.87 3.17
N ILE A 198 -11.93 -7.91 3.84
CA ILE A 198 -11.30 -6.74 4.45
C ILE A 198 -10.11 -6.34 3.59
N ILE A 199 -10.16 -5.12 3.03
CA ILE A 199 -9.03 -4.48 2.36
C ILE A 199 -8.33 -3.60 3.39
N ASN A 200 -7.06 -3.87 3.64
CA ASN A 200 -6.32 -3.17 4.69
C ASN A 200 -5.07 -2.52 4.10
N ILE A 201 -4.97 -1.20 4.25
CA ILE A 201 -3.98 -0.39 3.53
C ILE A 201 -2.68 -0.24 4.31
N LYS A 202 -2.74 0.05 5.59
CA LYS A 202 -1.54 0.49 6.35
C LYS A 202 -0.72 -0.67 6.91
N GLU A 203 -1.22 -1.33 7.93
CA GLU A 203 -0.49 -2.38 8.64
C GLU A 203 -1.05 -3.75 8.29
N LYS A 204 -0.23 -4.80 8.33
CA LYS A 204 -0.73 -6.16 8.15
C LYS A 204 -1.75 -6.52 9.23
N LEU A 205 -3.00 -6.67 8.81
CA LEU A 205 -4.11 -7.08 9.65
C LEU A 205 -4.18 -8.62 9.70
N LYS A 206 -4.45 -9.15 10.89
CA LYS A 206 -4.84 -10.55 11.12
C LYS A 206 -6.02 -10.55 12.08
N ILE A 207 -7.11 -11.18 11.71
CA ILE A 207 -8.29 -11.33 12.56
C ILE A 207 -8.17 -12.63 13.36
N LYS A 208 -8.33 -12.52 14.68
CA LYS A 208 -8.24 -13.66 15.60
C LYS A 208 -9.61 -14.27 15.95
N GLN A 209 -10.69 -13.74 15.40
CA GLN A 209 -12.05 -14.20 15.69
C GLN A 209 -12.29 -15.59 15.08
N LYS A 210 -12.65 -16.57 15.92
CA LYS A 210 -12.85 -17.99 15.52
C LYS A 210 -13.91 -18.21 14.42
N ARG A 211 -14.87 -17.29 14.30
CA ARG A 211 -15.96 -17.38 13.31
C ARG A 211 -15.70 -16.57 12.03
N PHE A 212 -14.55 -15.94 11.91
CA PHE A 212 -14.23 -15.18 10.71
C PHE A 212 -13.67 -16.13 9.63
N GLU A 213 -14.44 -16.37 8.61
CA GLU A 213 -14.13 -17.17 7.41
C GLU A 213 -13.89 -16.30 6.17
N GLY A 214 -13.94 -14.98 6.38
CA GLY A 214 -13.76 -14.00 5.32
C GLY A 214 -12.33 -13.92 4.80
N ARG A 215 -12.08 -12.96 3.94
CA ARG A 215 -10.76 -12.74 3.33
C ARG A 215 -10.14 -11.45 3.84
N ILE A 216 -8.84 -11.46 4.06
CA ILE A 216 -8.08 -10.26 4.39
C ILE A 216 -7.09 -10.00 3.26
N ILE A 217 -7.11 -8.79 2.71
CA ILE A 217 -6.23 -8.35 1.66
C ILE A 217 -5.31 -7.30 2.26
N ASN A 218 -4.08 -7.69 2.55
CA ASN A 218 -3.03 -6.81 3.06
C ASN A 218 -2.02 -6.43 1.98
N ASP A 219 -2.09 -7.08 0.82
CA ASP A 219 -1.11 -6.92 -0.24
C ASP A 219 -1.70 -7.25 -1.62
N TYR A 220 -1.03 -6.79 -2.64
CA TYR A 220 -1.44 -6.96 -4.03
C TYR A 220 -0.20 -6.96 -4.94
N GLU A 221 -0.39 -7.30 -6.19
CA GLU A 221 0.59 -7.11 -7.26
C GLU A 221 -0.13 -6.59 -8.52
N ILE A 222 0.61 -6.05 -9.45
CA ILE A 222 0.06 -5.55 -10.71
C ILE A 222 0.71 -6.23 -11.91
N LYS A 223 -0.06 -6.31 -13.02
CA LYS A 223 0.47 -6.61 -14.35
C LYS A 223 0.34 -5.36 -15.21
N LEU A 224 1.42 -4.98 -15.86
CA LEU A 224 1.43 -3.87 -16.82
C LEU A 224 1.09 -4.39 -18.22
N LYS A 225 0.43 -3.54 -19.02
CA LYS A 225 0.14 -3.85 -20.44
C LYS A 225 1.41 -3.94 -21.26
N ASN A 226 2.36 -3.04 -20.98
CA ASN A 226 3.67 -3.05 -21.58
C ASN A 226 4.71 -3.33 -20.49
N ASN A 227 5.57 -4.32 -20.71
CA ASN A 227 6.63 -4.68 -19.76
C ASN A 227 7.88 -3.82 -19.95
N TYR A 228 7.81 -2.55 -19.55
CA TYR A 228 8.96 -1.63 -19.69
C TYR A 228 9.97 -1.72 -18.53
N PHE A 229 9.72 -2.54 -17.52
CA PHE A 229 10.73 -2.82 -16.48
C PHE A 229 11.64 -4.01 -16.86
N GLY A 230 11.26 -4.78 -17.88
CA GLY A 230 12.07 -5.81 -18.51
C GLY A 230 12.70 -6.79 -17.52
N GLU A 231 14.01 -6.91 -17.56
CA GLU A 231 14.81 -7.85 -16.80
C GLU A 231 14.64 -7.75 -15.28
N LYS A 232 14.43 -6.55 -14.72
CA LYS A 232 14.26 -6.34 -13.27
C LYS A 232 13.06 -7.06 -12.68
N ILE A 233 12.00 -7.26 -13.48
CA ILE A 233 10.83 -8.06 -13.07
C ILE A 233 11.06 -9.54 -13.40
N VAL A 234 11.63 -9.83 -14.57
CA VAL A 234 11.91 -11.19 -15.02
C VAL A 234 12.81 -11.90 -14.03
N ASP A 235 13.86 -11.24 -13.54
CA ASP A 235 14.77 -11.77 -12.50
C ASP A 235 14.11 -11.81 -11.11
N ARG A 236 12.85 -11.39 -11.00
CA ARG A 236 12.05 -11.39 -9.77
C ARG A 236 12.69 -10.67 -8.58
N GLN A 237 13.61 -9.75 -8.83
CA GLN A 237 14.29 -8.99 -7.77
C GLN A 237 13.36 -7.97 -7.13
N TYR A 238 12.44 -7.36 -7.90
CA TYR A 238 11.52 -6.31 -7.43
C TYR A 238 10.06 -6.72 -7.59
N TYR A 239 9.17 -6.06 -6.85
CA TYR A 239 7.73 -6.11 -7.12
C TYR A 239 7.37 -5.11 -8.22
N CYS A 240 6.50 -5.50 -9.14
CA CYS A 240 6.06 -4.62 -10.24
C CYS A 240 5.37 -3.36 -9.72
N LYS A 241 4.54 -3.50 -8.68
CA LYS A 241 3.86 -2.39 -7.99
C LYS A 241 4.83 -1.34 -7.45
N ASP A 242 5.98 -1.76 -6.88
CA ASP A 242 6.96 -0.86 -6.28
C ASP A 242 7.70 -0.08 -7.36
N LEU A 243 8.11 -0.78 -8.42
CA LEU A 243 8.72 -0.15 -9.59
C LEU A 243 7.77 0.86 -10.23
N TYR A 244 6.51 0.47 -10.44
CA TYR A 244 5.52 1.34 -11.04
C TYR A 244 5.19 2.55 -10.16
N GLU A 245 4.99 2.35 -8.85
CA GLU A 245 4.78 3.46 -7.91
C GLU A 245 5.93 4.47 -7.96
N SER A 246 7.17 3.99 -8.10
CA SER A 246 8.35 4.85 -8.11
C SER A 246 8.38 5.83 -9.29
N GLU A 247 7.72 5.50 -10.39
CA GLU A 247 7.59 6.36 -11.59
C GLU A 247 6.42 7.33 -11.54
N LEU A 248 5.56 7.19 -10.54
CA LEU A 248 4.46 8.11 -10.31
C LEU A 248 4.91 9.31 -9.47
N HIS A 249 4.32 10.46 -9.75
CA HIS A 249 4.57 11.69 -9.02
C HIS A 249 3.39 12.03 -8.10
N LYS A 250 3.62 12.11 -6.79
CA LYS A 250 2.60 12.44 -5.79
C LYS A 250 1.93 13.81 -5.99
N LYS A 251 2.59 14.70 -6.72
CA LYS A 251 2.04 16.04 -7.06
C LYS A 251 1.10 16.02 -8.28
N THR A 252 1.00 14.91 -8.99
CA THR A 252 0.09 14.78 -10.14
C THR A 252 -1.35 14.74 -9.64
N PRO A 253 -2.28 15.53 -10.22
CA PRO A 253 -3.68 15.50 -9.84
C PRO A 253 -4.28 14.09 -9.92
N TYR A 254 -5.14 13.74 -8.96
CA TYR A 254 -5.72 12.38 -8.88
C TYR A 254 -6.33 11.89 -10.20
N LYS A 255 -7.09 12.74 -10.89
CA LYS A 255 -7.74 12.37 -12.15
C LYS A 255 -6.74 11.97 -13.25
N GLU A 256 -5.61 12.66 -13.31
CA GLU A 256 -4.54 12.33 -14.26
C GLU A 256 -3.82 11.04 -13.88
N LEU A 257 -3.54 10.85 -12.59
CA LEU A 257 -3.00 9.60 -12.06
C LEU A 257 -3.90 8.42 -12.41
N ARG A 258 -5.20 8.53 -12.14
CA ARG A 258 -6.18 7.47 -12.45
C ARG A 258 -6.23 7.17 -13.95
N LYS A 259 -6.20 8.21 -14.81
CA LYS A 259 -6.17 8.02 -16.26
C LYS A 259 -4.92 7.26 -16.72
N LYS A 260 -3.75 7.65 -16.20
CA LYS A 260 -2.48 6.96 -16.48
C LYS A 260 -2.53 5.50 -16.02
N ILE A 261 -2.92 5.25 -14.78
CA ILE A 261 -3.02 3.93 -14.17
C ILE A 261 -3.95 3.01 -14.98
N LYS A 262 -5.17 3.45 -15.32
CA LYS A 262 -6.13 2.68 -16.14
C LYS A 262 -5.60 2.38 -17.55
N LYS A 263 -4.74 3.24 -18.08
CA LYS A 263 -4.11 3.03 -19.40
C LYS A 263 -2.98 1.98 -19.34
N GLU A 264 -2.21 1.95 -18.27
CA GLU A 264 -0.94 1.21 -18.18
C GLU A 264 -1.06 -0.12 -17.42
N ILE A 265 -1.91 -0.21 -16.39
CA ILE A 265 -2.16 -1.46 -15.66
C ILE A 265 -3.12 -2.33 -16.44
N ALA A 266 -2.73 -3.59 -16.67
CA ALA A 266 -3.55 -4.60 -17.32
C ALA A 266 -4.42 -5.36 -16.31
N ASP A 267 -3.86 -5.69 -15.15
CA ASP A 267 -4.54 -6.47 -14.11
C ASP A 267 -3.97 -6.17 -12.72
N ILE A 268 -4.81 -6.34 -11.70
CA ILE A 268 -4.46 -6.25 -10.28
C ILE A 268 -4.59 -7.64 -9.68
N ILE A 269 -3.51 -8.20 -9.17
CA ILE A 269 -3.49 -9.50 -8.54
C ILE A 269 -3.67 -9.30 -7.04
N ILE A 270 -4.82 -9.71 -6.51
CA ILE A 270 -5.12 -9.64 -5.09
C ILE A 270 -4.42 -10.81 -4.37
N ILE A 271 -3.68 -10.50 -3.30
CA ILE A 271 -2.96 -11.49 -2.49
C ILE A 271 -3.66 -11.57 -1.12
N PRO A 272 -4.58 -12.53 -0.95
CA PRO A 272 -5.21 -12.77 0.34
C PRO A 272 -4.18 -13.35 1.33
N THR A 273 -4.32 -13.00 2.61
CA THR A 273 -3.48 -13.50 3.71
C THR A 273 -4.28 -14.27 4.74
#